data_4fbd6957dccb4bb0af3bd5458cfba03c
#
_entry.id   4fbd6957dccb4bb0af3bd5458cfba03c
#
_cell.length_a   1.000
_cell.length_b   1.000
_cell.length_c   1.000
_cell.angle_alpha   90.00
_cell.angle_beta   90.00
_cell.angle_gamma   90.00
#
_symmetry.space_group_name_H-M   'P 1'
#
loop_
_entity.id
_entity.type
_entity.pdbx_description
1 polymer ?
#
loop_
_entity_poly.entity_id
_entity_poly.type
_entity_poly.pdbx_seq_one_letter_code
_entity_poly.pdbx_strand_id
1 'polypeptide(L)'
;MLAKRVEAGCAAQWYRVQLPLKPNGSTGWVRASEVELAPVTTRIEVDLSERRVTLFDRGRRVLGATAAIGSPRTPTPTGRYYVNQRLVPADPSGPFGPGAIGISAFSEVLTGWTQGGPIAIHGTNRPDLLGRAVSNGCIRVRNDLLQRLFDRTLAGTPVTVQS
;
A
#
# COMPACT_ATOMS: atom_id res chain seq x y z
N MET A 1 -8.14 1.56 -11.59
CA MET A 1 -8.27 2.11 -12.97
C MET A 1 -8.18 3.63 -12.90
N LEU A 2 -7.37 4.24 -13.78
CA LEU A 2 -7.12 5.71 -13.82
C LEU A 2 -7.91 6.40 -14.94
N ALA A 3 -8.10 5.73 -16.07
CA ALA A 3 -8.85 6.22 -17.22
C ALA A 3 -9.32 5.04 -18.07
N LYS A 4 -10.26 5.30 -18.99
CA LYS A 4 -10.67 4.36 -20.03
C LYS A 4 -10.67 5.02 -21.39
N ARG A 5 -10.36 4.26 -22.44
CA ARG A 5 -10.64 4.62 -23.84
C ARG A 5 -11.84 3.82 -24.30
N VAL A 6 -12.77 4.49 -24.97
CA VAL A 6 -14.01 3.92 -25.50
C VAL A 6 -14.08 4.14 -27.00
N GLU A 7 -14.75 3.26 -27.71
CA GLU A 7 -15.16 3.45 -29.13
C GLU A 7 -16.59 3.94 -29.25
N ALA A 8 -17.02 4.13 -30.52
CA ALA A 8 -18.40 4.37 -30.89
C ALA A 8 -19.28 3.24 -30.32
N GLY A 9 -20.15 3.56 -29.34
CA GLY A 9 -20.97 2.57 -28.63
C GLY A 9 -20.64 2.45 -27.13
N CYS A 10 -19.70 3.28 -26.61
CA CYS A 10 -19.35 3.40 -25.18
C CYS A 10 -18.71 2.16 -24.53
N ALA A 11 -18.43 1.11 -25.28
CA ALA A 11 -17.67 -0.04 -24.75
C ALA A 11 -16.21 0.34 -24.49
N ALA A 12 -15.71 0.01 -23.32
CA ALA A 12 -14.31 0.25 -23.01
C ALA A 12 -13.41 -0.71 -23.79
N GLN A 13 -12.41 -0.19 -24.48
CA GLN A 13 -11.38 -0.97 -25.16
C GLN A 13 -10.10 -1.09 -24.37
N TRP A 14 -9.73 -0.02 -23.66
CA TRP A 14 -8.51 0.06 -22.91
C TRP A 14 -8.75 0.72 -21.57
N TYR A 15 -8.05 0.21 -20.55
CA TYR A 15 -7.95 0.83 -19.23
C TYR A 15 -6.53 1.31 -18.99
N ARG A 16 -6.39 2.56 -18.55
CA ARG A 16 -5.13 3.05 -18.00
C ARG A 16 -5.04 2.64 -16.55
N VAL A 17 -3.97 1.94 -16.20
CA VAL A 17 -3.72 1.42 -14.86
C VAL A 17 -2.37 1.90 -14.35
N GLN A 18 -2.22 1.98 -13.03
CA GLN A 18 -0.92 2.16 -12.40
C GLN A 18 -0.22 0.81 -12.33
N LEU A 19 1.05 0.79 -12.68
CA LEU A 19 1.89 -0.40 -12.66
C LEU A 19 2.75 -0.43 -11.39
N PRO A 20 2.96 -1.60 -10.75
CA PRO A 20 3.84 -1.74 -9.60
C PRO A 20 5.29 -1.87 -10.06
N LEU A 21 5.81 -0.81 -10.67
CA LEU A 21 7.15 -0.72 -11.28
C LEU A 21 7.81 0.60 -10.88
N LYS A 22 9.15 0.62 -10.95
CA LYS A 22 9.92 1.87 -10.88
C LYS A 22 9.93 2.59 -12.25
N PRO A 23 9.89 3.93 -12.25
CA PRO A 23 9.69 4.82 -11.10
C PRO A 23 8.26 4.71 -10.53
N ASN A 24 8.11 5.08 -9.25
CA ASN A 24 6.79 5.13 -8.61
C ASN A 24 5.81 5.97 -9.45
N GLY A 25 4.55 5.50 -9.55
CA GLY A 25 3.54 6.18 -10.35
C GLY A 25 3.53 5.82 -11.84
N SER A 26 4.38 4.90 -12.29
CA SER A 26 4.36 4.38 -13.66
C SER A 26 2.98 3.88 -14.05
N THR A 27 2.55 4.17 -15.28
CA THR A 27 1.23 3.77 -15.79
C THR A 27 1.34 3.09 -17.14
N GLY A 28 0.36 2.25 -17.45
CA GLY A 28 0.25 1.58 -18.74
C GLY A 28 -1.21 1.42 -19.16
N TRP A 29 -1.43 0.93 -20.38
CA TRP A 29 -2.72 0.60 -20.90
C TRP A 29 -2.86 -0.92 -21.03
N VAL A 30 -3.98 -1.48 -20.55
CA VAL A 30 -4.35 -2.89 -20.69
C VAL A 30 -5.62 -2.99 -21.51
N ARG A 31 -5.78 -4.04 -22.30
CA ARG A 31 -7.01 -4.28 -23.05
C ARG A 31 -8.14 -4.59 -22.08
N ALA A 32 -9.31 -3.98 -22.31
CA ALA A 32 -10.46 -4.20 -21.45
C ALA A 32 -10.94 -5.67 -21.46
N SER A 33 -10.75 -6.37 -22.59
CA SER A 33 -11.09 -7.78 -22.74
C SER A 33 -10.20 -8.74 -21.94
N GLU A 34 -9.03 -8.28 -21.45
CA GLU A 34 -8.06 -9.11 -20.73
C GLU A 34 -8.12 -8.93 -19.21
N VAL A 35 -9.02 -8.06 -18.73
CA VAL A 35 -9.12 -7.74 -17.30
C VAL A 35 -10.59 -7.68 -16.86
N GLU A 36 -10.81 -8.09 -15.63
CA GLU A 36 -12.07 -7.92 -14.93
C GLU A 36 -11.94 -6.77 -13.93
N LEU A 37 -12.94 -5.90 -13.88
CA LEU A 37 -13.00 -4.79 -12.93
C LEU A 37 -13.76 -5.23 -11.68
N ALA A 38 -13.08 -5.21 -10.53
CA ALA A 38 -13.70 -5.42 -9.24
C ALA A 38 -13.81 -4.09 -8.48
N PRO A 39 -14.99 -3.76 -7.91
CA PRO A 39 -15.14 -2.57 -7.09
C PRO A 39 -14.46 -2.77 -5.73
N VAL A 40 -13.78 -1.73 -5.25
CA VAL A 40 -13.26 -1.67 -3.88
C VAL A 40 -13.91 -0.51 -3.15
N THR A 41 -14.38 -0.75 -1.92
CA THR A 41 -15.05 0.25 -1.07
C THR A 41 -14.10 0.83 -0.03
N THR A 42 -12.94 0.21 0.15
CA THR A 42 -11.94 0.59 1.14
C THR A 42 -10.83 1.45 0.53
N ARG A 43 -10.25 2.33 1.34
CA ARG A 43 -9.02 3.04 1.05
C ARG A 43 -8.18 3.23 2.32
N ILE A 44 -6.87 3.29 2.15
CA ILE A 44 -5.91 3.54 3.23
C ILE A 44 -5.31 4.92 3.04
N GLU A 45 -5.21 5.67 4.12
CA GLU A 45 -4.44 6.91 4.19
C GLU A 45 -3.32 6.74 5.20
N VAL A 46 -2.12 7.09 4.81
CA VAL A 46 -0.91 7.13 5.65
C VAL A 46 -0.48 8.57 5.76
N ASP A 47 -0.57 9.14 6.94
CA ASP A 47 -0.06 10.46 7.27
C ASP A 47 1.31 10.31 7.96
N LEU A 48 2.35 10.78 7.29
CA LEU A 48 3.73 10.66 7.78
C LEU A 48 4.02 11.67 8.89
N SER A 49 3.40 12.85 8.86
CA SER A 49 3.57 13.88 9.88
C SER A 49 2.95 13.42 11.21
N GLU A 50 1.76 12.84 11.17
CA GLU A 50 1.08 12.29 12.32
C GLU A 50 1.52 10.85 12.66
N ARG A 51 2.30 10.20 11.79
CA ARG A 51 2.70 8.80 11.91
C ARG A 51 1.49 7.90 12.15
N ARG A 52 0.50 8.06 11.29
CA ARG A 52 -0.82 7.43 11.42
C ARG A 52 -1.22 6.71 10.13
N VAL A 53 -1.79 5.52 10.29
CA VAL A 53 -2.51 4.81 9.23
C VAL A 53 -3.99 4.88 9.54
N THR A 54 -4.80 5.25 8.56
CA THR A 54 -6.26 5.29 8.67
C THR A 54 -6.89 4.46 7.56
N LEU A 55 -7.79 3.56 7.92
CA LEU A 55 -8.63 2.83 6.98
C LEU A 55 -10.01 3.48 6.92
N PHE A 56 -10.48 3.69 5.71
CA PHE A 56 -11.85 4.09 5.41
C PHE A 56 -12.56 2.97 4.67
N ASP A 57 -13.85 2.81 4.93
CA ASP A 57 -14.75 1.97 4.15
C ASP A 57 -15.99 2.80 3.81
N ARG A 58 -16.37 2.83 2.53
CA ARG A 58 -17.49 3.64 2.00
C ARG A 58 -17.47 5.09 2.51
N GLY A 59 -16.27 5.68 2.53
CA GLY A 59 -16.04 7.05 2.97
C GLY A 59 -15.99 7.27 4.48
N ARG A 60 -16.32 6.29 5.31
CA ARG A 60 -16.28 6.39 6.78
C ARG A 60 -14.97 5.84 7.32
N ARG A 61 -14.38 6.54 8.30
CA ARG A 61 -13.21 6.03 9.03
C ARG A 61 -13.63 4.83 9.90
N VAL A 62 -13.00 3.68 9.67
CA VAL A 62 -13.30 2.44 10.39
C VAL A 62 -12.16 1.95 11.28
N LEU A 63 -10.93 2.46 11.05
CA LEU A 63 -9.77 2.13 11.85
C LEU A 63 -8.73 3.25 11.79
N GLY A 64 -8.03 3.47 12.90
CA GLY A 64 -6.84 4.31 12.97
C GLY A 64 -5.75 3.62 13.79
N ALA A 65 -4.51 3.70 13.34
CA ALA A 65 -3.36 3.07 13.97
C ALA A 65 -2.18 4.03 13.99
N THR A 66 -1.47 4.11 15.12
CA THR A 66 -0.15 4.73 15.19
C THR A 66 0.85 3.85 14.44
N ALA A 67 1.71 4.47 13.64
CA ALA A 67 2.66 3.76 12.80
C ALA A 67 4.11 4.16 13.08
N ALA A 68 5.05 3.23 12.89
CA ALA A 68 6.43 3.58 12.61
C ALA A 68 6.59 3.70 11.08
N ILE A 69 7.35 4.69 10.65
CA ILE A 69 7.58 5.04 9.24
C ILE A 69 9.04 5.02 8.87
N GLY A 70 9.35 5.23 7.60
CA GLY A 70 10.72 5.34 7.10
C GLY A 70 11.54 6.38 7.84
N SER A 71 12.81 6.06 8.09
CA SER A 71 13.77 7.02 8.65
C SER A 71 14.09 8.14 7.64
N PRO A 72 14.69 9.26 8.07
CA PRO A 72 15.14 10.30 7.14
C PRO A 72 16.13 9.80 6.07
N ARG A 73 16.87 8.71 6.34
CA ARG A 73 17.79 8.09 5.36
C ARG A 73 17.10 7.18 4.37
N THR A 74 15.98 6.59 4.76
CA THR A 74 15.19 5.65 3.97
C THR A 74 13.71 5.97 4.11
N PRO A 75 13.26 7.13 3.59
CA PRO A 75 11.92 7.64 3.81
C PRO A 75 10.86 6.72 3.18
N THR A 76 9.68 6.73 3.78
CA THR A 76 8.48 6.19 3.13
C THR A 76 8.12 7.12 1.97
N PRO A 77 8.02 6.62 0.72
CA PRO A 77 7.72 7.48 -0.42
C PRO A 77 6.27 7.97 -0.36
N THR A 78 6.10 9.28 -0.56
CA THR A 78 4.77 9.92 -0.69
C THR A 78 4.18 9.66 -2.07
N GLY A 79 2.85 9.60 -2.16
CA GLY A 79 2.16 9.42 -3.43
C GLY A 79 0.87 8.65 -3.31
N ARG A 80 0.34 8.27 -4.49
CA ARG A 80 -0.87 7.44 -4.60
C ARG A 80 -0.48 6.07 -5.10
N TYR A 81 -0.87 5.06 -4.35
CA TYR A 81 -0.54 3.66 -4.54
C TYR A 81 -1.79 2.80 -4.42
N TYR A 82 -1.63 1.51 -4.50
CA TYR A 82 -2.69 0.53 -4.23
C TYR A 82 -2.08 -0.73 -3.60
N VAL A 83 -2.90 -1.50 -2.90
CA VAL A 83 -2.51 -2.82 -2.37
C VAL A 83 -2.30 -3.76 -3.56
N ASN A 84 -1.06 -4.23 -3.75
CA ASN A 84 -0.69 -5.15 -4.83
C ASN A 84 -0.45 -6.58 -4.34
N GLN A 85 -0.19 -6.76 -3.05
CA GLN A 85 0.14 -8.06 -2.49
C GLN A 85 -0.31 -8.16 -1.03
N ARG A 86 -0.67 -9.37 -0.62
CA ARG A 86 -0.96 -9.72 0.77
C ARG A 86 -0.14 -10.95 1.13
N LEU A 87 0.66 -10.86 2.18
CA LEU A 87 1.59 -11.89 2.60
C LEU A 87 1.31 -12.30 4.05
N VAL A 88 1.31 -13.60 4.29
CA VAL A 88 1.30 -14.19 5.63
C VAL A 88 2.68 -14.81 5.84
N PRO A 89 3.52 -14.25 6.73
CA PRO A 89 4.84 -14.80 7.02
C PRO A 89 4.73 -16.17 7.71
N ALA A 90 5.74 -17.01 7.51
CA ALA A 90 5.82 -18.30 8.21
C ALA A 90 5.98 -18.13 9.73
N ASP A 91 6.66 -17.05 10.15
CA ASP A 91 6.84 -16.68 11.57
C ASP A 91 6.07 -15.39 11.88
N PRO A 92 4.90 -15.49 12.55
CA PRO A 92 4.10 -14.33 12.95
C PRO A 92 4.71 -13.53 14.12
N SER A 93 5.74 -14.07 14.79
CA SER A 93 6.49 -13.37 15.84
C SER A 93 7.69 -12.57 15.30
N GLY A 94 7.98 -12.72 14.02
CA GLY A 94 9.09 -12.08 13.33
C GLY A 94 8.88 -10.57 13.08
N PRO A 95 9.80 -9.93 12.36
CA PRO A 95 9.81 -8.47 12.16
C PRO A 95 8.61 -7.94 11.37
N PHE A 96 7.91 -8.80 10.64
CA PHE A 96 6.70 -8.43 9.88
C PHE A 96 5.40 -8.67 10.67
N GLY A 97 5.49 -9.28 11.87
CA GLY A 97 4.31 -9.67 12.63
C GLY A 97 3.47 -10.71 11.89
N PRO A 98 2.14 -10.73 12.08
CA PRO A 98 1.25 -11.76 11.51
C PRO A 98 0.96 -11.56 10.01
N GLY A 99 1.44 -10.48 9.38
CA GLY A 99 1.15 -10.24 7.98
C GLY A 99 1.82 -8.99 7.41
N ALA A 100 1.79 -8.89 6.09
CA ALA A 100 2.20 -7.70 5.36
C ALA A 100 1.25 -7.41 4.19
N ILE A 101 0.88 -6.15 4.05
CA ILE A 101 0.08 -5.59 2.96
C ILE A 101 1.06 -4.83 2.07
N GLY A 102 1.52 -5.46 0.99
CA GLY A 102 2.37 -4.84 -0.01
C GLY A 102 1.60 -3.76 -0.76
N ILE A 103 2.24 -2.63 -1.00
CA ILE A 103 1.69 -1.55 -1.82
C ILE A 103 2.54 -1.34 -3.07
N SER A 104 1.96 -0.73 -4.09
CA SER A 104 2.63 -0.49 -5.38
C SER A 104 3.72 0.59 -5.34
N ALA A 105 4.31 0.81 -4.17
CA ALA A 105 5.39 1.74 -3.91
C ALA A 105 6.72 0.99 -3.77
N PHE A 106 7.79 1.64 -4.21
CA PHE A 106 9.16 1.18 -4.04
C PHE A 106 9.99 2.28 -3.38
N SER A 107 10.97 1.88 -2.58
CA SER A 107 11.93 2.81 -2.02
C SER A 107 12.70 3.53 -3.14
N GLU A 108 12.85 4.84 -3.02
CA GLU A 108 13.61 5.67 -3.96
C GLU A 108 15.11 5.62 -3.67
N VAL A 109 15.51 5.18 -2.48
CA VAL A 109 16.91 5.15 -2.04
C VAL A 109 17.48 3.74 -1.89
N LEU A 110 16.66 2.71 -1.64
CA LEU A 110 17.11 1.33 -1.54
C LEU A 110 17.05 0.67 -2.91
N THR A 111 18.16 0.73 -3.65
CA THR A 111 18.25 0.19 -5.01
C THR A 111 18.89 -1.19 -5.09
N GLY A 112 19.64 -1.60 -4.05
CA GLY A 112 20.41 -2.85 -4.02
C GLY A 112 19.65 -4.12 -3.61
N TRP A 113 18.37 -4.02 -3.29
CA TRP A 113 17.54 -5.19 -2.98
C TRP A 113 17.09 -5.86 -4.27
N THR A 114 17.19 -7.20 -4.33
CA THR A 114 16.80 -7.99 -5.50
C THR A 114 15.37 -7.75 -5.97
N GLN A 115 14.48 -7.31 -5.08
CA GLN A 115 13.09 -6.95 -5.36
C GLN A 115 12.85 -5.44 -5.52
N GLY A 116 13.91 -4.61 -5.60
CA GLY A 116 13.79 -3.16 -5.81
C GLY A 116 13.31 -2.35 -4.61
N GLY A 117 13.30 -2.93 -3.38
CA GLY A 117 12.87 -2.23 -2.16
C GLY A 117 11.37 -1.98 -2.08
N PRO A 118 10.51 -3.02 -2.20
CA PRO A 118 9.07 -2.86 -2.11
C PRO A 118 8.65 -2.35 -0.74
N ILE A 119 7.63 -1.50 -0.70
CA ILE A 119 7.06 -0.94 0.52
C ILE A 119 5.82 -1.74 0.93
N ALA A 120 5.69 -1.96 2.24
CA ALA A 120 4.54 -2.63 2.81
C ALA A 120 4.05 -1.95 4.09
N ILE A 121 2.76 -2.15 4.41
CA ILE A 121 2.19 -1.94 5.73
C ILE A 121 2.19 -3.29 6.42
N HIS A 122 2.87 -3.42 7.55
CA HIS A 122 3.01 -4.71 8.21
C HIS A 122 3.01 -4.60 9.75
N GLY A 123 2.91 -5.72 10.43
CA GLY A 123 3.05 -5.81 11.87
C GLY A 123 4.49 -5.60 12.34
N THR A 124 4.75 -5.89 13.60
CA THR A 124 6.08 -5.70 14.16
C THR A 124 6.29 -6.55 15.43
N ASN A 125 7.52 -7.00 15.63
CA ASN A 125 7.97 -7.55 16.90
C ASN A 125 8.62 -6.47 17.80
N ARG A 126 8.61 -5.20 17.36
CA ARG A 126 9.14 -4.06 18.11
C ARG A 126 8.07 -2.97 18.26
N PRO A 127 7.00 -3.22 19.05
CA PRO A 127 5.93 -2.25 19.26
C PRO A 127 6.39 -0.96 19.97
N ASP A 128 7.53 -1.01 20.67
CA ASP A 128 8.20 0.14 21.30
C ASP A 128 8.68 1.20 20.31
N LEU A 129 8.81 0.85 19.02
CA LEU A 129 9.21 1.77 17.95
C LEU A 129 8.05 2.45 17.25
N LEU A 130 6.80 2.10 17.56
CA LEU A 130 5.65 2.75 16.94
C LEU A 130 5.61 4.24 17.31
N GLY A 131 5.20 5.07 16.37
CA GLY A 131 5.25 6.53 16.48
C GLY A 131 6.62 7.13 16.13
N ARG A 132 7.58 6.34 15.63
CA ARG A 132 8.93 6.80 15.27
C ARG A 132 9.21 6.66 13.77
N ALA A 133 10.17 7.45 13.27
CA ALA A 133 10.70 7.37 11.91
C ALA A 133 12.00 6.53 11.93
N VAL A 134 11.88 5.20 11.84
CA VAL A 134 12.99 4.25 12.10
C VAL A 134 13.06 3.08 11.12
N SER A 135 12.12 2.95 10.20
CA SER A 135 12.10 1.84 9.25
C SER A 135 12.95 2.12 8.00
N ASN A 136 13.09 1.12 7.15
CA ASN A 136 13.68 1.23 5.82
C ASN A 136 12.65 1.61 4.74
N GLY A 137 11.61 2.35 5.11
CA GLY A 137 10.53 2.81 4.23
C GLY A 137 9.19 2.12 4.46
N CYS A 138 9.15 0.90 4.99
CA CYS A 138 7.90 0.24 5.34
C CYS A 138 7.18 0.93 6.50
N ILE A 139 5.86 0.76 6.52
CA ILE A 139 4.96 1.32 7.53
C ILE A 139 4.63 0.20 8.52
N ARG A 140 5.01 0.35 9.80
CA ARG A 140 4.77 -0.66 10.82
C ARG A 140 3.61 -0.23 11.69
N VAL A 141 2.69 -1.14 11.96
CA VAL A 141 1.56 -0.93 12.87
C VAL A 141 1.51 -2.06 13.90
N ARG A 142 0.73 -1.87 14.98
CA ARG A 142 0.52 -2.91 15.98
C ARG A 142 -0.15 -4.13 15.35
N ASN A 143 0.24 -5.34 15.77
CA ASN A 143 -0.16 -6.59 15.11
C ASN A 143 -1.68 -6.83 15.07
N ASP A 144 -2.41 -6.49 16.15
CA ASP A 144 -3.85 -6.60 16.18
C ASP A 144 -4.56 -5.61 15.22
N LEU A 145 -3.97 -4.42 15.03
CA LEU A 145 -4.49 -3.44 14.07
C LEU A 145 -4.12 -3.82 12.63
N LEU A 146 -2.94 -4.41 12.43
CA LEU A 146 -2.59 -4.98 11.13
C LEU A 146 -3.60 -6.07 10.73
N GLN A 147 -3.91 -7.01 11.62
CA GLN A 147 -4.87 -8.07 11.31
C GLN A 147 -6.21 -7.49 10.86
N ARG A 148 -6.73 -6.49 11.56
CA ARG A 148 -7.96 -5.79 11.18
C ARG A 148 -7.86 -5.05 9.84
N LEU A 149 -6.70 -4.48 9.51
CA LEU A 149 -6.43 -3.90 8.19
C LEU A 149 -6.40 -5.01 7.13
N PHE A 150 -5.68 -6.08 7.41
CA PHE A 150 -5.49 -7.21 6.50
C PHE A 150 -6.84 -7.86 6.13
N ASP A 151 -7.74 -8.05 7.08
CA ASP A 151 -9.05 -8.68 6.86
C ASP A 151 -10.00 -7.81 6.02
N ARG A 152 -9.76 -6.49 5.96
CA ARG A 152 -10.65 -5.51 5.31
C ARG A 152 -10.11 -4.93 4.02
N THR A 153 -8.85 -5.20 3.68
CA THR A 153 -8.23 -4.68 2.46
C THR A 153 -8.03 -5.79 1.44
N LEU A 154 -8.36 -5.49 0.21
CA LEU A 154 -8.18 -6.37 -0.94
C LEU A 154 -7.10 -5.82 -1.88
N ALA A 155 -6.59 -6.66 -2.77
CA ALA A 155 -5.80 -6.18 -3.90
C ALA A 155 -6.58 -5.09 -4.66
N GLY A 156 -5.90 -4.02 -5.06
CA GLY A 156 -6.54 -2.86 -5.68
C GLY A 156 -7.04 -1.79 -4.69
N THR A 157 -7.07 -2.05 -3.36
CA THR A 157 -7.42 -1.01 -2.37
C THR A 157 -6.49 0.19 -2.53
N PRO A 158 -7.01 1.42 -2.79
CA PRO A 158 -6.19 2.62 -2.91
C PRO A 158 -5.46 2.94 -1.61
N VAL A 159 -4.20 3.39 -1.74
CA VAL A 159 -3.35 3.84 -0.63
C VAL A 159 -2.79 5.21 -0.97
N THR A 160 -3.05 6.19 -0.12
CA THR A 160 -2.44 7.52 -0.22
C THR A 160 -1.44 7.69 0.91
N VAL A 161 -0.20 8.05 0.57
CA VAL A 161 0.85 8.40 1.53
C VAL A 161 1.12 9.89 1.39
N GLN A 162 0.93 10.63 2.46
CA GLN A 162 1.10 12.09 2.53
C GLN A 162 1.95 12.49 3.73
N SER A 163 2.57 13.67 3.61
CA SER A 163 3.32 14.35 4.70
C SER A 163 2.43 15.29 5.47
#